data_854a68956f154c2891ad95b00f500271
#
_entry.id   854a68956f154c2891ad95b00f500271
#
_cell.length_a   1.000
_cell.length_b   1.000
_cell.length_c   1.000
_cell.angle_alpha   90.00
_cell.angle_beta   90.00
_cell.angle_gamma   90.00
#
_symmetry.space_group_name_H-M   'P 1'
#
loop_
_entity.id
_entity.type
_entity.pdbx_description
1 polymer ?
#
loop_
_entity_poly.entity_id
_entity_poly.type
_entity_poly.pdbx_seq_one_letter_code
_entity_poly.pdbx_strand_id
1 'polypeptide(L)'
;MNSALRFSLALVMAALAADALAQPFSLPPLPYAANALEPHLDAQTMQIHHGRHHQAYVNNLNAAVQQDPRLEGMTLEQIQRGISEYGMAVRNNGGGHYNHTLFWSLLAPAGAGGEPSPELLEAITAKFGSLDDFKREFENAALSVFGSGWAWLIRTETGDLAITTTPNQDNPLMDVVSPNGEPLLAIDVWEHAYYLKFQNVRADYVRGWWPIVNWKEVNRRFAGG
;
A
#
# COMPACT_ATOMS: atom_id res chain seq x y z
N MET A 1 -19.64 25.79 -76.29
CA MET A 1 -20.36 24.80 -75.40
C MET A 1 -19.26 23.92 -74.76
N ASN A 2 -18.76 24.32 -73.64
CA ASN A 2 -17.75 23.50 -72.85
C ASN A 2 -18.19 23.41 -71.43
N SER A 3 -18.74 22.21 -71.03
CA SER A 3 -19.07 21.88 -69.71
C SER A 3 -17.82 21.43 -68.95
N ALA A 4 -17.36 22.23 -68.00
CA ALA A 4 -16.29 21.87 -67.10
C ALA A 4 -16.86 21.05 -65.94
N LEU A 5 -16.53 19.78 -65.85
CA LEU A 5 -16.86 18.83 -64.76
C LEU A 5 -15.96 19.15 -63.57
N ARG A 6 -16.53 19.68 -62.48
CA ARG A 6 -15.82 19.90 -61.21
C ARG A 6 -15.91 18.61 -60.37
N PHE A 7 -14.82 17.89 -60.20
CA PHE A 7 -14.67 16.83 -59.22
C PHE A 7 -14.35 17.46 -57.85
N SER A 8 -15.30 17.40 -56.94
CA SER A 8 -15.04 17.72 -55.52
C SER A 8 -14.49 16.48 -54.81
N LEU A 9 -13.23 16.55 -54.44
CA LEU A 9 -12.53 15.53 -53.67
C LEU A 9 -12.90 15.79 -52.19
N ALA A 10 -13.82 15.04 -51.63
CA ALA A 10 -14.13 15.04 -50.19
C ALA A 10 -13.06 14.24 -49.45
N LEU A 11 -12.18 14.95 -48.75
CA LEU A 11 -11.18 14.35 -47.86
C LEU A 11 -11.89 13.91 -46.57
N VAL A 12 -12.18 12.62 -46.44
CA VAL A 12 -12.69 12.04 -45.18
C VAL A 12 -11.50 11.86 -44.23
N MET A 13 -11.33 12.79 -43.31
CA MET A 13 -10.46 12.61 -42.17
C MET A 13 -11.14 11.66 -41.21
N ALA A 14 -10.74 10.40 -41.21
CA ALA A 14 -11.06 9.47 -40.14
C ALA A 14 -10.22 9.88 -38.92
N ALA A 15 -10.86 10.51 -37.94
CA ALA A 15 -10.30 10.71 -36.64
C ALA A 15 -10.22 9.33 -35.96
N LEU A 16 -9.04 8.74 -35.91
CA LEU A 16 -8.76 7.62 -35.00
C LEU A 16 -8.84 8.18 -33.58
N ALA A 17 -10.00 8.03 -32.94
CA ALA A 17 -10.11 8.13 -31.51
C ALA A 17 -9.25 6.97 -30.96
N ALA A 18 -8.06 7.27 -30.46
CA ALA A 18 -7.34 6.35 -29.60
C ALA A 18 -8.23 6.16 -28.36
N ASP A 19 -8.91 5.03 -28.28
CA ASP A 19 -9.52 4.59 -27.03
C ASP A 19 -8.41 4.62 -25.99
N ALA A 20 -8.44 5.60 -25.10
CA ALA A 20 -7.59 5.61 -23.93
C ALA A 20 -8.03 4.39 -23.11
N LEU A 21 -7.29 3.29 -23.22
CA LEU A 21 -7.53 2.10 -22.41
C LEU A 21 -7.59 2.56 -20.96
N ALA A 22 -8.71 2.28 -20.31
CA ALA A 22 -8.89 2.59 -18.89
C ALA A 22 -7.71 1.97 -18.12
N GLN A 23 -7.06 2.78 -17.31
CA GLN A 23 -5.95 2.30 -16.49
C GLN A 23 -6.50 1.28 -15.49
N PRO A 24 -5.98 0.05 -15.42
CA PRO A 24 -6.55 -1.00 -14.57
C PRO A 24 -6.46 -0.67 -13.08
N PHE A 25 -5.46 0.14 -12.67
CA PHE A 25 -5.27 0.59 -11.30
C PHE A 25 -5.33 2.11 -11.20
N SER A 26 -5.89 2.60 -10.11
CA SER A 26 -6.00 4.04 -9.81
C SER A 26 -5.54 4.33 -8.39
N LEU A 27 -5.04 5.54 -8.16
CA LEU A 27 -4.69 6.00 -6.82
C LEU A 27 -5.97 6.17 -6.00
N PRO A 28 -6.19 5.38 -4.93
CA PRO A 28 -7.35 5.58 -4.06
C PRO A 28 -7.20 6.92 -3.30
N PRO A 29 -8.28 7.66 -3.05
CA PRO A 29 -8.21 8.87 -2.24
C PRO A 29 -7.80 8.53 -0.80
N LEU A 30 -7.12 9.47 -0.13
CA LEU A 30 -6.91 9.35 1.31
C LEU A 30 -8.28 9.37 2.03
N PRO A 31 -8.51 8.49 3.03
CA PRO A 31 -9.77 8.48 3.79
C PRO A 31 -9.90 9.63 4.79
N TYR A 32 -8.92 10.52 4.86
CA TYR A 32 -8.85 11.70 5.72
C TYR A 32 -8.05 12.82 5.03
N ALA A 33 -8.14 14.05 5.55
CA ALA A 33 -7.35 15.18 5.04
C ALA A 33 -5.85 14.96 5.31
N ALA A 34 -4.98 15.47 4.45
CA ALA A 34 -3.53 15.26 4.55
C ALA A 34 -2.93 15.75 5.88
N ASN A 35 -3.54 16.75 6.54
CA ASN A 35 -3.12 17.25 7.84
C ASN A 35 -3.80 16.58 9.05
N ALA A 36 -4.67 15.59 8.80
CA ALA A 36 -5.47 15.00 9.86
C ALA A 36 -4.67 14.10 10.82
N LEU A 37 -3.47 13.70 10.41
CA LEU A 37 -2.57 12.87 11.23
C LEU A 37 -1.58 13.68 12.05
N GLU A 38 -1.62 15.02 11.98
CA GLU A 38 -0.80 15.86 12.83
C GLU A 38 -1.21 15.75 14.31
N PRO A 39 -0.27 15.84 15.23
CA PRO A 39 1.14 16.14 15.05
C PRO A 39 2.03 14.91 14.78
N HIS A 40 1.47 13.73 14.53
CA HIS A 40 2.21 12.47 14.39
C HIS A 40 2.89 12.33 13.02
N LEU A 41 2.15 12.61 11.94
CA LEU A 41 2.68 12.76 10.58
C LEU A 41 2.30 14.14 10.04
N ASP A 42 3.25 14.81 9.41
CA ASP A 42 3.02 16.16 8.87
C ASP A 42 2.32 16.13 7.52
N ALA A 43 1.56 17.20 7.24
CA ALA A 43 0.79 17.32 6.01
C ALA A 43 1.65 17.24 4.75
N GLN A 44 2.87 17.77 4.77
CA GLN A 44 3.76 17.75 3.62
C GLN A 44 4.22 16.34 3.30
N THR A 45 4.61 15.56 4.31
CA THR A 45 4.90 14.13 4.16
C THR A 45 3.71 13.42 3.54
N MET A 46 2.49 13.59 4.06
CA MET A 46 1.29 12.93 3.55
C MET A 46 0.99 13.28 2.10
N GLN A 47 1.12 14.55 1.71
CA GLN A 47 0.90 15.01 0.33
C GLN A 47 1.91 14.41 -0.65
N ILE A 48 3.19 14.34 -0.28
CA ILE A 48 4.25 13.78 -1.11
C ILE A 48 4.13 12.26 -1.16
N HIS A 49 3.95 11.62 -0.02
CA HIS A 49 3.90 10.18 0.12
C HIS A 49 2.73 9.58 -0.67
N HIS A 50 1.53 10.15 -0.53
CA HIS A 50 0.36 9.73 -1.32
C HIS A 50 0.43 10.22 -2.77
N GLY A 51 0.53 11.54 -2.99
CA GLY A 51 0.35 12.13 -4.31
C GLY A 51 1.53 11.97 -5.27
N ARG A 52 2.73 11.60 -4.77
CA ARG A 52 3.92 11.40 -5.60
C ARG A 52 4.44 9.97 -5.52
N HIS A 53 4.77 9.44 -4.34
CA HIS A 53 5.32 8.07 -4.22
C HIS A 53 4.28 7.02 -4.59
N HIS A 54 3.12 7.01 -3.94
CA HIS A 54 2.07 6.05 -4.26
C HIS A 54 1.56 6.20 -5.70
N GLN A 55 1.35 7.44 -6.18
CA GLN A 55 0.95 7.68 -7.56
C GLN A 55 1.98 7.14 -8.57
N ALA A 56 3.28 7.24 -8.28
CA ALA A 56 4.32 6.68 -9.14
C ALA A 56 4.24 5.15 -9.22
N TYR A 57 3.99 4.47 -8.09
CA TYR A 57 3.76 3.02 -8.11
C TYR A 57 2.56 2.64 -8.96
N VAL A 58 1.44 3.35 -8.84
CA VAL A 58 0.25 3.13 -9.69
C VAL A 58 0.58 3.29 -11.17
N ASN A 59 1.23 4.38 -11.54
CA ASN A 59 1.57 4.66 -12.94
C ASN A 59 2.51 3.58 -13.53
N ASN A 60 3.53 3.20 -12.76
CA ASN A 60 4.51 2.20 -13.20
C ASN A 60 3.91 0.78 -13.26
N LEU A 61 3.01 0.44 -12.32
CA LEU A 61 2.28 -0.82 -12.37
C LEU A 61 1.40 -0.88 -13.63
N ASN A 62 0.65 0.17 -13.91
CA ASN A 62 -0.18 0.25 -15.12
C ASN A 62 0.66 0.10 -16.40
N ALA A 63 1.85 0.71 -16.44
CA ALA A 63 2.77 0.53 -17.56
C ALA A 63 3.28 -0.92 -17.68
N ALA A 64 3.52 -1.60 -16.56
CA ALA A 64 3.94 -3.00 -16.55
C ALA A 64 2.80 -3.93 -16.98
N VAL A 65 1.56 -3.68 -16.56
CA VAL A 65 0.37 -4.46 -16.97
C VAL A 65 0.14 -4.36 -18.47
N GLN A 66 0.33 -3.20 -19.08
CA GLN A 66 0.21 -3.04 -20.53
C GLN A 66 1.22 -3.88 -21.33
N GLN A 67 2.32 -4.27 -20.71
CA GLN A 67 3.38 -5.07 -21.34
C GLN A 67 3.24 -6.58 -21.08
N ASP A 68 2.38 -7.00 -20.15
CA ASP A 68 2.19 -8.39 -19.79
C ASP A 68 0.70 -8.78 -19.80
N PRO A 69 0.20 -9.35 -20.89
CA PRO A 69 -1.22 -9.73 -21.01
C PRO A 69 -1.72 -10.70 -19.94
N ARG A 70 -0.83 -11.40 -19.23
CA ARG A 70 -1.21 -12.33 -18.14
C ARG A 70 -1.81 -11.59 -16.95
N LEU A 71 -1.54 -10.29 -16.82
CA LEU A 71 -2.02 -9.41 -15.74
C LEU A 71 -3.39 -8.81 -16.03
N GLU A 72 -3.91 -8.95 -17.24
CA GLU A 72 -5.20 -8.38 -17.64
C GLU A 72 -6.34 -8.96 -16.79
N GLY A 73 -7.14 -8.09 -16.19
CA GLY A 73 -8.29 -8.46 -15.35
C GLY A 73 -7.94 -9.02 -13.96
N MET A 74 -6.65 -9.11 -13.61
CA MET A 74 -6.26 -9.55 -12.26
C MET A 74 -6.46 -8.45 -11.23
N THR A 75 -6.87 -8.85 -10.03
CA THR A 75 -6.87 -7.96 -8.87
C THR A 75 -5.44 -7.76 -8.34
N LEU A 76 -5.23 -6.68 -7.60
CA LEU A 76 -3.92 -6.39 -7.02
C LEU A 76 -3.46 -7.50 -6.08
N GLU A 77 -4.36 -8.07 -5.26
CA GLU A 77 -4.07 -9.21 -4.37
C GLU A 77 -3.69 -10.47 -5.14
N GLN A 78 -4.38 -10.77 -6.24
CA GLN A 78 -4.02 -11.92 -7.10
C GLN A 78 -2.60 -11.78 -7.65
N ILE A 79 -2.23 -10.56 -8.09
CA ILE A 79 -0.87 -10.27 -8.56
C ILE A 79 0.15 -10.47 -7.43
N GLN A 80 -0.15 -9.99 -6.20
CA GLN A 80 0.77 -10.16 -5.07
C GLN A 80 0.96 -11.64 -4.72
N ARG A 81 -0.10 -12.44 -4.68
CA ARG A 81 -0.04 -13.85 -4.30
C ARG A 81 0.70 -14.74 -5.32
N GLY A 82 0.80 -14.31 -6.57
CA GLY A 82 1.54 -15.02 -7.63
C GLY A 82 2.78 -14.25 -8.10
N ILE A 83 3.40 -13.43 -7.24
CA ILE A 83 4.43 -12.47 -7.65
C ILE A 83 5.69 -13.12 -8.23
N SER A 84 5.98 -14.38 -7.87
CA SER A 84 7.11 -15.14 -8.42
C SER A 84 7.04 -15.33 -9.94
N GLU A 85 5.84 -15.27 -10.52
CA GLU A 85 5.60 -15.44 -11.97
C GLU A 85 5.89 -14.14 -12.76
N TYR A 86 6.12 -13.01 -12.09
CA TYR A 86 6.22 -11.71 -12.73
C TYR A 86 7.59 -11.06 -12.52
N GLY A 87 7.93 -10.12 -13.40
CA GLY A 87 9.18 -9.37 -13.32
C GLY A 87 9.23 -8.35 -12.18
N MET A 88 10.45 -7.86 -11.89
CA MET A 88 10.69 -6.91 -10.79
C MET A 88 9.87 -5.61 -10.90
N ALA A 89 9.50 -5.18 -12.12
CA ALA A 89 8.67 -4.01 -12.31
C ALA A 89 7.27 -4.22 -11.68
N VAL A 90 6.67 -5.40 -11.87
CA VAL A 90 5.38 -5.77 -11.27
C VAL A 90 5.53 -5.95 -9.77
N ARG A 91 6.57 -6.65 -9.31
CA ARG A 91 6.84 -6.88 -7.88
C ARG A 91 6.99 -5.56 -7.11
N ASN A 92 7.87 -4.67 -7.57
CA ASN A 92 8.12 -3.42 -6.88
C ASN A 92 6.94 -2.45 -6.93
N ASN A 93 6.30 -2.30 -8.09
CA ASN A 93 5.24 -1.31 -8.25
C ASN A 93 3.87 -1.86 -7.82
N GLY A 94 3.60 -3.15 -8.03
CA GLY A 94 2.43 -3.83 -7.48
C GLY A 94 2.47 -3.88 -5.96
N GLY A 95 3.62 -4.26 -5.40
CA GLY A 95 3.85 -4.22 -3.96
C GLY A 95 3.70 -2.80 -3.40
N GLY A 96 4.33 -1.81 -4.05
CA GLY A 96 4.21 -0.41 -3.64
C GLY A 96 2.76 0.08 -3.66
N HIS A 97 2.00 -0.24 -4.69
CA HIS A 97 0.59 0.14 -4.75
C HIS A 97 -0.24 -0.57 -3.66
N TYR A 98 -0.05 -1.87 -3.46
CA TYR A 98 -0.75 -2.63 -2.41
C TYR A 98 -0.43 -2.10 -1.01
N ASN A 99 0.86 -2.01 -0.68
CA ASN A 99 1.33 -1.61 0.64
C ASN A 99 0.79 -0.23 1.05
N HIS A 100 0.85 0.74 0.13
CA HIS A 100 0.37 2.09 0.41
C HIS A 100 -1.15 2.16 0.49
N THR A 101 -1.89 1.45 -0.38
CA THR A 101 -3.36 1.37 -0.30
C THR A 101 -3.78 0.85 1.08
N LEU A 102 -3.14 -0.22 1.54
CA LEU A 102 -3.37 -0.77 2.87
C LEU A 102 -2.98 0.22 3.96
N PHE A 103 -1.80 0.83 3.88
CA PHE A 103 -1.27 1.74 4.88
C PHE A 103 -2.21 2.91 5.17
N TRP A 104 -2.78 3.53 4.12
CA TRP A 104 -3.74 4.62 4.32
C TRP A 104 -4.97 4.20 5.10
N SER A 105 -5.48 2.99 4.89
CA SER A 105 -6.64 2.46 5.61
C SER A 105 -6.34 2.13 7.08
N LEU A 106 -5.09 1.79 7.37
CA LEU A 106 -4.61 1.46 8.72
C LEU A 106 -4.30 2.68 9.59
N LEU A 107 -4.46 3.89 9.05
CA LEU A 107 -4.25 5.14 9.78
C LEU A 107 -5.57 5.89 9.98
N ALA A 108 -5.67 6.61 11.08
CA ALA A 108 -6.79 7.50 11.41
C ALA A 108 -6.28 8.69 12.23
N PRO A 109 -7.00 9.81 12.26
CA PRO A 109 -6.70 10.90 13.18
C PRO A 109 -6.59 10.40 14.62
N ALA A 110 -5.67 10.97 15.39
CA ALA A 110 -5.44 10.53 16.78
C ALA A 110 -6.74 10.51 17.59
N GLY A 111 -6.99 9.39 18.25
CA GLY A 111 -8.22 9.14 19.01
C GLY A 111 -9.42 8.67 18.18
N ALA A 112 -9.36 8.71 16.84
CA ALA A 112 -10.46 8.23 15.97
C ALA A 112 -10.35 6.75 15.59
N GLY A 113 -9.15 6.16 15.71
CA GLY A 113 -8.86 4.78 15.31
C GLY A 113 -9.49 3.70 16.21
N GLY A 114 -9.94 4.06 17.41
CA GLY A 114 -10.48 3.11 18.38
C GLY A 114 -9.38 2.31 19.10
N GLU A 115 -9.75 1.12 19.57
CA GLU A 115 -8.89 0.19 20.31
C GLU A 115 -8.96 -1.21 19.67
N PRO A 116 -8.01 -2.11 19.96
CA PRO A 116 -8.15 -3.52 19.61
C PRO A 116 -9.45 -4.09 20.16
N SER A 117 -10.16 -4.89 19.35
CA SER A 117 -11.35 -5.61 19.82
C SER A 117 -10.95 -6.62 20.92
N PRO A 118 -11.90 -7.07 21.76
CA PRO A 118 -11.62 -8.09 22.77
C PRO A 118 -10.96 -9.34 22.16
N GLU A 119 -11.42 -9.79 21.00
CA GLU A 119 -10.92 -10.98 20.31
C GLU A 119 -9.49 -10.77 19.79
N LEU A 120 -9.22 -9.60 19.20
CA LEU A 120 -7.86 -9.25 18.76
C LEU A 120 -6.92 -9.09 19.96
N LEU A 121 -7.38 -8.45 21.03
CA LEU A 121 -6.59 -8.26 22.25
C LEU A 121 -6.27 -9.61 22.93
N GLU A 122 -7.23 -10.54 22.94
CA GLU A 122 -7.01 -11.90 23.44
C GLU A 122 -5.94 -12.62 22.60
N ALA A 123 -6.04 -12.57 21.26
CA ALA A 123 -5.07 -13.18 20.37
C ALA A 123 -3.66 -12.53 20.53
N ILE A 124 -3.59 -11.21 20.64
CA ILE A 124 -2.34 -10.48 20.91
C ILE A 124 -1.75 -10.92 22.25
N THR A 125 -2.56 -10.98 23.31
CA THR A 125 -2.10 -11.34 24.64
C THR A 125 -1.63 -12.80 24.68
N ALA A 126 -2.35 -13.70 24.04
CA ALA A 126 -1.97 -15.11 23.95
C ALA A 126 -0.64 -15.31 23.22
N LYS A 127 -0.37 -14.50 22.17
CA LYS A 127 0.84 -14.62 21.36
C LYS A 127 2.04 -13.88 21.92
N PHE A 128 1.84 -12.66 22.41
CA PHE A 128 2.92 -11.73 22.78
C PHE A 128 3.00 -11.42 24.30
N GLY A 129 2.03 -11.89 25.09
CA GLY A 129 1.96 -11.67 26.54
C GLY A 129 1.10 -10.48 26.94
N SER A 130 1.22 -9.34 26.27
CA SER A 130 0.40 -8.15 26.46
C SER A 130 0.37 -7.27 25.21
N LEU A 131 -0.53 -6.27 25.17
CA LEU A 131 -0.53 -5.26 24.12
C LEU A 131 0.76 -4.44 24.10
N ASP A 132 1.31 -4.14 25.29
CA ASP A 132 2.57 -3.38 25.39
C ASP A 132 3.78 -4.20 24.93
N ASP A 133 3.80 -5.50 25.23
CA ASP A 133 4.83 -6.41 24.72
C ASP A 133 4.75 -6.54 23.21
N PHE A 134 3.54 -6.68 22.67
CA PHE A 134 3.32 -6.66 21.21
C PHE A 134 3.85 -5.37 20.57
N LYS A 135 3.48 -4.21 21.12
CA LYS A 135 3.96 -2.92 20.59
C LYS A 135 5.48 -2.84 20.60
N ARG A 136 6.10 -3.27 21.70
CA ARG A 136 7.57 -3.30 21.82
C ARG A 136 8.21 -4.23 20.80
N GLU A 137 7.67 -5.43 20.58
CA GLU A 137 8.19 -6.37 19.57
C GLU A 137 8.00 -5.83 18.15
N PHE A 138 6.86 -5.21 17.86
CA PHE A 138 6.59 -4.59 16.57
C PHE A 138 7.53 -3.40 16.29
N GLU A 139 7.76 -2.54 17.28
CA GLU A 139 8.74 -1.44 17.19
C GLU A 139 10.15 -1.97 16.92
N ASN A 140 10.57 -3.01 17.64
CA ASN A 140 11.88 -3.63 17.43
C ASN A 140 12.00 -4.21 16.01
N ALA A 141 10.95 -4.86 15.50
CA ALA A 141 10.92 -5.34 14.13
C ALA A 141 11.05 -4.20 13.12
N ALA A 142 10.27 -3.13 13.28
CA ALA A 142 10.34 -1.94 12.43
C ALA A 142 11.73 -1.28 12.42
N LEU A 143 12.38 -1.22 13.60
CA LEU A 143 13.73 -0.65 13.75
C LEU A 143 14.83 -1.57 13.22
N SER A 144 14.59 -2.89 13.17
CA SER A 144 15.56 -3.86 12.65
C SER A 144 15.69 -3.86 11.12
N VAL A 145 14.72 -3.25 10.41
CA VAL A 145 14.77 -3.15 8.96
C VAL A 145 15.94 -2.27 8.53
N PHE A 146 16.93 -2.90 7.88
CA PHE A 146 18.06 -2.16 7.33
C PHE A 146 17.67 -1.53 5.98
N GLY A 147 17.75 -0.20 5.91
CA GLY A 147 17.32 0.55 4.71
C GLY A 147 15.82 0.68 4.60
N SER A 148 15.28 0.45 3.41
CA SER A 148 13.87 0.62 3.07
C SER A 148 13.09 -0.69 3.23
N GLY A 149 11.91 -0.61 3.81
CA GLY A 149 11.03 -1.77 3.98
C GLY A 149 9.84 -1.47 4.86
N TRP A 150 9.25 -2.54 5.38
CA TRP A 150 8.01 -2.51 6.14
C TRP A 150 8.08 -3.46 7.34
N ALA A 151 7.35 -3.16 8.39
CA ALA A 151 7.04 -4.11 9.45
C ALA A 151 5.53 -4.39 9.47
N TRP A 152 5.18 -5.64 9.78
CA TRP A 152 3.84 -6.18 9.64
C TRP A 152 3.41 -6.97 10.88
N LEU A 153 2.15 -6.83 11.28
CA LEU A 153 1.41 -7.86 11.99
C LEU A 153 0.61 -8.65 10.95
N ILE A 154 0.76 -9.96 10.94
CA ILE A 154 0.05 -10.85 10.02
C ILE A 154 -0.75 -11.90 10.76
N ARG A 155 -1.78 -12.42 10.09
CA ARG A 155 -2.38 -13.71 10.41
C ARG A 155 -1.84 -14.73 9.42
N THR A 156 -1.12 -15.71 9.94
CA THR A 156 -0.55 -16.81 9.14
C THR A 156 -1.64 -17.72 8.59
N GLU A 157 -1.28 -18.63 7.68
CA GLU A 157 -2.20 -19.66 7.17
C GLU A 157 -2.74 -20.59 8.27
N THR A 158 -1.99 -20.77 9.38
CA THR A 158 -2.44 -21.54 10.54
C THR A 158 -3.40 -20.76 11.44
N GLY A 159 -3.64 -19.46 11.15
CA GLY A 159 -4.48 -18.59 11.95
C GLY A 159 -3.76 -17.86 13.08
N ASP A 160 -2.48 -18.15 13.30
CA ASP A 160 -1.68 -17.52 14.36
C ASP A 160 -1.28 -16.09 13.99
N LEU A 161 -1.10 -15.24 14.99
CA LEU A 161 -0.48 -13.93 14.80
C LEU A 161 1.04 -14.06 14.70
N ALA A 162 1.65 -13.28 13.80
CA ALA A 162 3.10 -13.15 13.73
C ALA A 162 3.51 -11.72 13.36
N ILE A 163 4.66 -11.28 13.89
CA ILE A 163 5.34 -10.07 13.42
C ILE A 163 6.39 -10.48 12.39
N THR A 164 6.42 -9.78 11.26
CA THR A 164 7.43 -10.00 10.21
C THR A 164 7.86 -8.67 9.59
N THR A 165 8.96 -8.71 8.84
CA THR A 165 9.45 -7.55 8.08
C THR A 165 9.72 -7.95 6.64
N THR A 166 9.59 -6.99 5.73
CA THR A 166 9.91 -7.20 4.33
C THR A 166 10.78 -6.05 3.79
N PRO A 167 11.72 -6.33 2.89
CA PRO A 167 12.53 -5.31 2.26
C PRO A 167 11.75 -4.61 1.14
N ASN A 168 12.13 -3.38 0.83
CA ASN A 168 11.60 -2.59 -0.28
C ASN A 168 10.07 -2.54 -0.29
N GLN A 169 9.41 -3.00 -1.37
CA GLN A 169 7.96 -3.04 -1.48
C GLN A 169 7.40 -4.46 -1.44
N ASP A 170 8.18 -5.43 -0.98
CA ASP A 170 7.66 -6.77 -0.70
C ASP A 170 6.64 -6.72 0.44
N ASN A 171 5.69 -7.64 0.42
CA ASN A 171 4.64 -7.75 1.43
C ASN A 171 4.29 -9.21 1.74
N PRO A 172 3.62 -9.48 2.88
CA PRO A 172 3.34 -10.84 3.34
C PRO A 172 2.36 -11.65 2.47
N LEU A 173 1.67 -11.04 1.49
CA LEU A 173 0.87 -11.80 0.53
C LEU A 173 1.73 -12.51 -0.52
N MET A 174 2.95 -12.03 -0.75
CA MET A 174 3.83 -12.51 -1.80
C MET A 174 4.29 -13.94 -1.52
N ASP A 175 4.19 -14.82 -2.50
CA ASP A 175 4.66 -16.21 -2.46
C ASP A 175 6.18 -16.37 -2.33
N VAL A 176 6.93 -15.28 -2.46
CA VAL A 176 8.39 -15.20 -2.26
C VAL A 176 8.78 -14.72 -0.86
N VAL A 177 7.82 -14.44 0.03
CA VAL A 177 8.05 -13.95 1.40
C VAL A 177 7.73 -15.05 2.41
N SER A 178 8.54 -15.15 3.47
CA SER A 178 8.30 -16.09 4.57
C SER A 178 8.67 -15.44 5.91
N PRO A 179 7.80 -15.50 6.94
CA PRO A 179 6.45 -16.05 6.88
C PRO A 179 5.53 -15.19 6.04
N ASN A 180 4.62 -15.83 5.27
CA ASN A 180 3.54 -15.18 4.55
C ASN A 180 2.23 -15.25 5.34
N GLY A 181 1.23 -14.46 4.95
CA GLY A 181 -0.07 -14.41 5.60
C GLY A 181 -0.84 -13.14 5.27
N GLU A 182 -2.03 -13.02 5.86
CA GLU A 182 -2.88 -11.85 5.69
C GLU A 182 -2.36 -10.66 6.51
N PRO A 183 -2.01 -9.53 5.90
CA PRO A 183 -1.59 -8.33 6.62
C PRO A 183 -2.74 -7.74 7.43
N LEU A 184 -2.53 -7.56 8.73
CA LEU A 184 -3.48 -6.94 9.66
C LEU A 184 -3.08 -5.51 10.00
N LEU A 185 -1.78 -5.28 10.21
CA LEU A 185 -1.20 -3.98 10.54
C LEU A 185 0.13 -3.83 9.81
N ALA A 186 0.44 -2.61 9.37
CA ALA A 186 1.69 -2.30 8.68
C ALA A 186 2.22 -0.92 9.04
N ILE A 187 3.55 -0.79 9.10
CA ILE A 187 4.24 0.50 9.16
C ILE A 187 5.29 0.58 8.06
N ASP A 188 5.26 1.67 7.31
CA ASP A 188 6.26 2.02 6.33
C ASP A 188 7.51 2.60 7.01
N VAL A 189 8.66 1.97 6.84
CA VAL A 189 9.93 2.46 7.36
C VAL A 189 10.91 2.92 6.26
N TRP A 190 10.42 3.12 5.05
CA TRP A 190 11.11 3.91 4.04
C TRP A 190 11.32 5.34 4.57
N GLU A 191 12.46 5.94 4.32
CA GLU A 191 12.74 7.30 4.80
C GLU A 191 11.72 8.34 4.28
N HIS A 192 11.15 8.13 3.09
CA HIS A 192 10.13 9.02 2.56
C HIS A 192 8.86 9.11 3.43
N ALA A 193 8.60 8.12 4.28
CA ALA A 193 7.44 8.09 5.17
C ALA A 193 7.58 9.02 6.39
N TYR A 194 8.83 9.42 6.75
CA TYR A 194 9.05 10.12 8.02
C TYR A 194 10.15 11.19 8.00
N TYR A 195 11.00 11.23 6.97
CA TYR A 195 12.24 12.03 7.02
C TYR A 195 12.02 13.54 7.16
N LEU A 196 10.98 14.11 6.57
CA LEU A 196 10.71 15.55 6.66
C LEU A 196 10.50 15.98 8.11
N LYS A 197 9.88 15.16 8.93
CA LYS A 197 9.59 15.48 10.33
C LYS A 197 10.64 14.91 11.30
N PHE A 198 11.05 13.68 11.13
CA PHE A 198 11.86 12.94 12.09
C PHE A 198 13.33 12.81 11.68
N GLN A 199 13.69 13.26 10.48
CA GLN A 199 15.03 13.17 9.92
C GLN A 199 15.57 11.73 10.04
N ASN A 200 16.79 11.56 10.54
CA ASN A 200 17.43 10.26 10.74
C ASN A 200 16.94 9.48 11.97
N VAL A 201 16.00 10.03 12.76
CA VAL A 201 15.56 9.41 14.02
C VAL A 201 14.31 8.56 13.77
N ARG A 202 14.47 7.43 13.06
CA ARG A 202 13.38 6.47 12.78
C ARG A 202 12.66 6.03 14.05
N ALA A 203 13.37 5.89 15.18
CA ALA A 203 12.79 5.45 16.43
C ALA A 203 11.69 6.38 16.95
N ASP A 204 11.82 7.69 16.76
CA ASP A 204 10.81 8.64 17.19
C ASP A 204 9.55 8.58 16.30
N TYR A 205 9.74 8.34 14.99
CA TYR A 205 8.63 8.06 14.08
C TYR A 205 7.86 6.82 14.50
N VAL A 206 8.55 5.69 14.69
CA VAL A 206 7.93 4.40 15.02
C VAL A 206 7.17 4.49 16.34
N ARG A 207 7.73 5.11 17.38
CA ARG A 207 7.05 5.32 18.67
C ARG A 207 5.88 6.30 18.57
N GLY A 208 6.05 7.36 17.78
CA GLY A 208 5.03 8.41 17.59
C GLY A 208 3.86 7.99 16.70
N TRP A 209 3.93 6.82 16.08
CA TRP A 209 2.95 6.33 15.12
C TRP A 209 1.71 5.70 15.78
N TRP A 210 1.83 5.07 16.95
CA TRP A 210 0.72 4.33 17.60
C TRP A 210 -0.57 5.12 17.80
N PRO A 211 -0.55 6.41 18.16
CA PRO A 211 -1.78 7.19 18.35
C PRO A 211 -2.65 7.35 17.10
N ILE A 212 -2.08 7.13 15.90
CA ILE A 212 -2.78 7.24 14.62
C ILE A 212 -3.12 5.88 14.00
N VAL A 213 -2.92 4.78 14.72
CA VAL A 213 -3.34 3.46 14.25
C VAL A 213 -4.87 3.37 14.21
N ASN A 214 -5.40 2.94 13.08
CA ASN A 214 -6.82 2.66 12.88
C ASN A 214 -7.16 1.22 13.34
N TRP A 215 -7.29 1.04 14.65
CA TRP A 215 -7.65 -0.27 15.22
C TRP A 215 -8.98 -0.82 14.71
N LYS A 216 -9.92 0.04 14.29
CA LYS A 216 -11.18 -0.41 13.68
C LYS A 216 -10.92 -1.20 12.40
N GLU A 217 -9.99 -0.73 11.56
CA GLU A 217 -9.60 -1.45 10.34
C GLU A 217 -8.81 -2.71 10.67
N VAL A 218 -7.90 -2.66 11.65
CA VAL A 218 -7.16 -3.85 12.12
C VAL A 218 -8.13 -4.92 12.63
N ASN A 219 -9.14 -4.54 13.43
CA ASN A 219 -10.18 -5.44 13.92
C ASN A 219 -10.99 -6.07 12.77
N ARG A 220 -11.39 -5.26 11.78
CA ARG A 220 -12.10 -5.75 10.60
C ARG A 220 -11.30 -6.80 9.85
N ARG A 221 -10.01 -6.55 9.60
CA ARG A 221 -9.10 -7.48 8.94
C ARG A 221 -8.89 -8.75 9.77
N PHE A 222 -8.74 -8.60 11.07
CA PHE A 222 -8.61 -9.75 11.98
C PHE A 222 -9.86 -10.63 11.97
N ALA A 223 -11.05 -10.05 11.85
CA ALA A 223 -12.30 -10.81 11.73
C ALA A 223 -12.50 -11.50 10.36
N GLY A 224 -11.61 -11.29 9.38
CA GLY A 224 -11.70 -11.89 8.04
C GLY A 224 -12.54 -11.09 7.06
N GLY A 225 -12.74 -9.79 7.33
CA GLY A 225 -13.47 -8.85 6.50
C GLY A 225 -12.63 -8.20 5.42
#